data_3e4d5137d01fb15d5ee29f6cddb396a8
#
_entry.id   3e4d5137d01fb15d5ee29f6cddb396a8
#
_cell.length_a   1.000
_cell.length_b   1.000
_cell.length_c   1.000
_cell.angle_alpha   90.00
_cell.angle_beta   90.00
_cell.angle_gamma   90.00
#
_symmetry.space_group_name_H-M   'P 1'
#
loop_
_entity.id
_entity.type
_entity.pdbx_description
1 polymer ?
#
loop_
_entity_poly.entity_id
_entity_poly.type
_entity_poly.pdbx_seq_one_letter_code
_entity_poly.pdbx_strand_id
1 'polypeptide(L)'
;MDRIIGRVLKSRYEIVEKIGDGGMALVYRAKDTLLDRNVAIKILRPEFVSDEEFIRKFDKESKAAASLSHPSIVSVYDVGHEEDLRFIVMEFINGPTRKKYIKDHEGFFENREIIRVAKQIARALENAHANHIVHRDIKPHNILMGADGAVKVADFGIARAITSATIIN
;
A
#
# COMPACT_ATOMS: atom_id res chain seq x y z
N MET A 1 -11.67 20.03 5.61
CA MET A 1 -11.79 18.83 6.43
C MET A 1 -12.14 17.68 5.51
N ASP A 2 -11.39 16.61 5.55
CA ASP A 2 -11.59 15.46 4.65
C ASP A 2 -12.91 14.78 5.07
N ARG A 3 -13.92 14.80 4.21
CA ARG A 3 -15.29 14.35 4.52
C ARG A 3 -15.41 12.88 4.94
N ILE A 4 -14.32 12.12 4.81
CA ILE A 4 -14.30 10.69 5.10
C ILE A 4 -13.79 10.37 6.52
N ILE A 5 -13.12 11.31 7.20
CA ILE A 5 -12.64 11.10 8.57
C ILE A 5 -13.82 10.96 9.52
N GLY A 6 -13.79 9.95 10.38
CA GLY A 6 -14.89 9.55 11.27
C GLY A 6 -15.90 8.59 10.65
N ARG A 7 -15.82 8.32 9.33
CA ARG A 7 -16.67 7.32 8.67
C ARG A 7 -16.22 5.90 9.04
N VAL A 8 -17.19 5.00 9.22
CA VAL A 8 -16.95 3.58 9.52
C VAL A 8 -17.28 2.76 8.28
N LEU A 9 -16.27 2.18 7.63
CA LEU A 9 -16.43 1.31 6.47
C LEU A 9 -16.71 -0.13 6.91
N LYS A 10 -17.60 -0.84 6.19
CA LYS A 10 -18.04 -2.21 6.50
C LYS A 10 -18.47 -2.39 7.95
N SER A 11 -18.99 -1.36 8.60
CA SER A 11 -19.33 -1.35 10.03
C SER A 11 -18.19 -1.82 10.94
N ARG A 12 -16.94 -1.66 10.50
CA ARG A 12 -15.74 -2.20 11.16
C ARG A 12 -14.56 -1.24 11.21
N TYR A 13 -14.29 -0.55 10.11
CA TYR A 13 -13.05 0.24 9.97
C TYR A 13 -13.34 1.72 10.12
N GLU A 14 -13.07 2.29 11.28
CA GLU A 14 -13.25 3.72 11.57
C GLU A 14 -12.05 4.52 11.04
N ILE A 15 -12.28 5.44 10.10
CA ILE A 15 -11.24 6.28 9.51
C ILE A 15 -10.84 7.37 10.48
N VAL A 16 -9.56 7.42 10.85
CA VAL A 16 -9.04 8.33 11.88
C VAL A 16 -8.34 9.54 11.27
N GLU A 17 -7.41 9.34 10.35
CA GLU A 17 -6.63 10.42 9.74
C GLU A 17 -6.07 10.03 8.37
N LYS A 18 -5.81 11.04 7.54
CA LYS A 18 -5.09 10.84 6.27
C LYS A 18 -3.59 10.77 6.52
N ILE A 19 -2.96 9.72 6.01
CA ILE A 19 -1.51 9.46 6.15
C ILE A 19 -0.76 9.46 4.82
N GLY A 20 -1.47 9.44 3.69
CA GLY A 20 -0.87 9.47 2.36
C GLY A 20 -1.77 10.09 1.31
N ASP A 21 -1.13 10.71 0.32
CA ASP A 21 -1.79 11.37 -0.81
C ASP A 21 -1.08 10.95 -2.10
N GLY A 22 -1.58 9.91 -2.74
CA GLY A 22 -1.06 9.37 -3.99
C GLY A 22 -1.88 9.81 -5.21
N GLY A 23 -1.32 9.65 -6.40
CA GLY A 23 -1.96 10.07 -7.66
C GLY A 23 -3.31 9.40 -7.89
N MET A 24 -3.49 8.12 -7.54
CA MET A 24 -4.72 7.37 -7.80
C MET A 24 -5.51 7.00 -6.56
N ALA A 25 -4.94 7.12 -5.39
CA ALA A 25 -5.58 6.74 -4.13
C ALA A 25 -5.11 7.60 -2.98
N LEU A 26 -5.97 7.75 -2.00
CA LEU A 26 -5.69 8.35 -0.71
C LEU A 26 -5.47 7.24 0.31
N VAL A 27 -4.54 7.43 1.23
CA VAL A 27 -4.26 6.45 2.29
C VAL A 27 -4.60 7.05 3.64
N TYR A 28 -5.38 6.30 4.41
CA TYR A 28 -5.82 6.70 5.75
C TYR A 28 -5.35 5.68 6.78
N ARG A 29 -5.05 6.15 7.99
CA ARG A 29 -5.04 5.31 9.16
C ARG A 29 -6.47 5.12 9.63
N ALA A 30 -6.84 3.90 9.96
CA ALA A 30 -8.13 3.56 10.49
C ALA A 30 -8.00 2.61 11.69
N LYS A 31 -9.05 2.54 12.49
CA LYS A 31 -9.19 1.59 13.59
C LYS A 31 -10.05 0.41 13.13
N ASP A 32 -9.49 -0.79 13.15
CA ASP A 32 -10.25 -2.03 13.06
C ASP A 32 -10.92 -2.28 14.42
N THR A 33 -12.21 -1.94 14.54
CA THR A 33 -12.95 -1.99 15.81
C THR A 33 -13.19 -3.41 16.29
N LEU A 34 -13.18 -4.40 15.39
CA LEU A 34 -13.37 -5.81 15.74
C LEU A 34 -12.12 -6.43 16.37
N LEU A 35 -10.94 -6.10 15.84
CA LEU A 35 -9.67 -6.65 16.31
C LEU A 35 -8.86 -5.66 17.15
N ASP A 36 -9.41 -4.49 17.44
CA ASP A 36 -8.81 -3.42 18.26
C ASP A 36 -7.37 -3.04 17.82
N ARG A 37 -7.15 -2.91 16.52
CA ARG A 37 -5.83 -2.59 15.95
C ARG A 37 -5.89 -1.45 14.92
N ASN A 38 -4.75 -0.80 14.70
CA ASN A 38 -4.62 0.13 13.58
C ASN A 38 -4.44 -0.64 12.27
N VAL A 39 -5.06 -0.11 11.21
CA VAL A 39 -4.91 -0.57 9.82
C VAL A 39 -4.67 0.64 8.91
N ALA A 40 -4.08 0.41 7.75
CA ALA A 40 -4.05 1.39 6.68
C ALA A 40 -5.16 1.08 5.68
N ILE A 41 -5.89 2.10 5.25
CA ILE A 41 -6.93 1.96 4.23
C ILE A 41 -6.55 2.82 3.03
N LYS A 42 -6.35 2.17 1.90
CA LYS A 42 -6.11 2.80 0.61
C LYS A 42 -7.42 2.92 -0.14
N ILE A 43 -7.88 4.15 -0.35
CA ILE A 43 -9.17 4.45 -1.00
C ILE A 43 -8.91 5.02 -2.39
N LEU A 44 -9.53 4.42 -3.40
CA LEU A 44 -9.45 4.88 -4.78
C LEU A 44 -10.07 6.27 -4.91
N ARG A 45 -9.42 7.15 -5.65
CA ARG A 45 -9.96 8.49 -5.90
C ARG A 45 -11.20 8.43 -6.79
N PRO A 46 -12.19 9.34 -6.59
CA PRO A 46 -13.46 9.34 -7.31
C PRO A 46 -13.30 9.36 -8.84
N GLU A 47 -12.28 10.04 -9.36
CA GLU A 47 -12.01 10.15 -10.79
C GLU A 47 -11.70 8.80 -11.48
N PHE A 48 -11.32 7.79 -10.72
CA PHE A 48 -11.04 6.44 -11.22
C PHE A 48 -12.18 5.45 -10.98
N VAL A 49 -13.21 5.83 -10.23
CA VAL A 49 -14.35 4.96 -9.89
C VAL A 49 -15.35 4.81 -11.05
N SER A 50 -15.31 5.69 -12.04
CA SER A 50 -16.17 5.63 -13.23
C SER A 50 -15.59 4.79 -14.38
N ASP A 51 -14.33 4.36 -14.29
CA ASP A 51 -13.66 3.54 -15.31
C ASP A 51 -13.75 2.05 -14.94
N GLU A 52 -14.66 1.33 -15.60
CA GLU A 52 -14.90 -0.10 -15.32
C GLU A 52 -13.67 -0.98 -15.60
N GLU A 53 -12.86 -0.66 -16.59
CA GLU A 53 -11.63 -1.40 -16.89
C GLU A 53 -10.60 -1.18 -15.79
N PHE A 54 -10.48 0.06 -15.32
CA PHE A 54 -9.61 0.40 -14.20
C PHE A 54 -10.02 -0.33 -12.92
N ILE A 55 -11.32 -0.30 -12.59
CA ILE A 55 -11.89 -0.99 -11.42
C ILE A 55 -11.58 -2.48 -11.48
N ARG A 56 -11.84 -3.14 -12.61
CA ARG A 56 -11.60 -4.58 -12.78
C ARG A 56 -10.12 -4.94 -12.60
N LYS A 57 -9.21 -4.10 -13.12
CA LYS A 57 -7.76 -4.26 -12.90
C LYS A 57 -7.38 -4.06 -11.44
N PHE A 58 -7.88 -3.01 -10.81
CA PHE A 58 -7.66 -2.73 -9.39
C PHE A 58 -8.10 -3.89 -8.50
N ASP A 59 -9.31 -4.41 -8.70
CA ASP A 59 -9.85 -5.54 -7.93
C ASP A 59 -9.02 -6.81 -8.14
N LYS A 60 -8.60 -7.10 -9.38
CA LYS A 60 -7.76 -8.26 -9.70
C LYS A 60 -6.38 -8.16 -9.04
N GLU A 61 -5.72 -7.01 -9.13
CA GLU A 61 -4.40 -6.78 -8.56
C GLU A 61 -4.44 -6.76 -7.04
N SER A 62 -5.51 -6.20 -6.44
CA SER A 62 -5.72 -6.22 -4.99
C SER A 62 -5.89 -7.63 -4.44
N LYS A 63 -6.64 -8.49 -5.14
CA LYS A 63 -6.79 -9.91 -4.77
C LYS A 63 -5.49 -10.69 -4.90
N ALA A 64 -4.70 -10.41 -5.94
CA ALA A 64 -3.38 -11.01 -6.10
C ALA A 64 -2.43 -10.58 -4.98
N ALA A 65 -2.39 -9.28 -4.62
CA ALA A 65 -1.60 -8.81 -3.49
C ALA A 65 -2.04 -9.43 -2.15
N ALA A 66 -3.35 -9.67 -1.98
CA ALA A 66 -3.91 -10.31 -0.79
C ALA A 66 -3.49 -11.79 -0.62
N SER A 67 -3.04 -12.45 -1.68
CA SER A 67 -2.52 -13.83 -1.61
C SER A 67 -1.07 -13.90 -1.12
N LEU A 68 -0.35 -12.78 -1.07
CA LEU A 68 1.04 -12.74 -0.61
C LEU A 68 1.11 -12.71 0.92
N SER A 69 1.96 -13.57 1.48
CA SER A 69 2.28 -13.60 2.91
C SER A 69 3.79 -13.70 3.08
N HIS A 70 4.40 -12.62 3.58
CA HIS A 70 5.85 -12.56 3.84
C HIS A 70 6.18 -11.44 4.83
N PRO A 71 7.14 -11.61 5.77
CA PRO A 71 7.47 -10.58 6.76
C PRO A 71 7.88 -9.22 6.16
N SER A 72 8.45 -9.22 4.96
CA SER A 72 8.87 -7.99 4.25
C SER A 72 7.88 -7.56 3.15
N ILE A 73 6.64 -7.99 3.20
CA ILE A 73 5.53 -7.51 2.35
C ILE A 73 4.44 -6.94 3.25
N VAL A 74 3.87 -5.80 2.88
CA VAL A 74 2.69 -5.25 3.56
C VAL A 74 1.52 -6.19 3.32
N SER A 75 0.96 -6.74 4.39
CA SER A 75 -0.16 -7.67 4.31
C SER A 75 -1.45 -6.95 3.92
N VAL A 76 -2.19 -7.49 2.96
CA VAL A 76 -3.55 -7.06 2.65
C VAL A 76 -4.53 -7.89 3.48
N TYR A 77 -5.40 -7.22 4.24
CA TYR A 77 -6.35 -7.87 5.14
C TYR A 77 -7.74 -8.01 4.54
N ASP A 78 -8.16 -7.03 3.74
CA ASP A 78 -9.49 -7.01 3.14
C ASP A 78 -9.50 -6.13 1.88
N VAL A 79 -10.44 -6.39 0.99
CA VAL A 79 -10.74 -5.58 -0.19
C VAL A 79 -12.24 -5.34 -0.21
N GLY A 80 -12.66 -4.10 -0.35
CA GLY A 80 -14.07 -3.77 -0.29
C GLY A 80 -14.51 -2.66 -1.21
N HIS A 81 -15.81 -2.63 -1.42
CA HIS A 81 -16.50 -1.47 -1.96
C HIS A 81 -17.72 -1.17 -1.08
N GLU A 82 -18.01 0.10 -0.91
CA GLU A 82 -19.17 0.58 -0.17
C GLU A 82 -19.60 1.92 -0.76
N GLU A 83 -20.84 1.99 -1.23
CA GLU A 83 -21.34 3.11 -2.05
C GLU A 83 -20.39 3.34 -3.25
N ASP A 84 -19.85 4.57 -3.39
CA ASP A 84 -18.92 4.96 -4.44
C ASP A 84 -17.44 4.77 -4.03
N LEU A 85 -17.16 4.18 -2.87
CA LEU A 85 -15.80 3.97 -2.36
C LEU A 85 -15.32 2.57 -2.69
N ARG A 86 -14.13 2.48 -3.31
CA ARG A 86 -13.37 1.24 -3.43
C ARG A 86 -12.10 1.35 -2.62
N PHE A 87 -11.82 0.34 -1.82
CA PHE A 87 -10.73 0.43 -0.86
C PHE A 87 -10.07 -0.93 -0.59
N ILE A 88 -8.82 -0.84 -0.13
CA ILE A 88 -8.00 -1.95 0.33
C ILE A 88 -7.64 -1.69 1.78
N VAL A 89 -7.89 -2.65 2.66
CA VAL A 89 -7.46 -2.63 4.06
C VAL A 89 -6.17 -3.42 4.18
N MET A 90 -5.14 -2.81 4.75
CA MET A 90 -3.82 -3.41 4.82
C MET A 90 -3.14 -3.14 6.17
N GLU A 91 -2.07 -3.82 6.41
CA GLU A 91 -1.20 -3.63 7.55
C GLU A 91 -0.77 -2.16 7.68
N PHE A 92 -0.96 -1.60 8.88
CA PHE A 92 -0.45 -0.27 9.21
C PHE A 92 0.99 -0.38 9.71
N ILE A 93 1.91 0.28 9.01
CA ILE A 93 3.32 0.34 9.40
C ILE A 93 3.57 1.68 10.09
N ASN A 94 3.87 1.63 11.37
CA ASN A 94 4.22 2.82 12.13
C ASN A 94 5.69 3.19 11.88
N GLY A 95 5.91 3.96 10.82
CA GLY A 95 7.25 4.41 10.43
C GLY A 95 7.27 5.11 9.08
N PRO A 96 8.39 5.72 8.71
CA PRO A 96 8.52 6.48 7.47
C PRO A 96 8.63 5.57 6.24
N THR A 97 8.34 6.13 5.07
CA THR A 97 8.80 5.53 3.80
C THR A 97 10.34 5.59 3.71
N ARG A 98 10.95 4.69 2.95
CA ARG A 98 12.40 4.73 2.71
C ARG A 98 12.82 6.07 2.08
N LYS A 99 11.98 6.67 1.24
CA LYS A 99 12.25 8.01 0.70
C LYS A 99 12.42 9.05 1.79
N LYS A 100 11.49 9.11 2.75
CA LYS A 100 11.57 10.04 3.89
C LYS A 100 12.76 9.71 4.76
N TYR A 101 13.00 8.43 5.06
CA TYR A 101 14.13 7.97 5.84
C TYR A 101 15.48 8.39 5.22
N ILE A 102 15.64 8.24 3.90
CA ILE A 102 16.85 8.68 3.16
C ILE A 102 17.04 10.20 3.29
N LYS A 103 15.97 10.97 3.14
CA LYS A 103 16.00 12.43 3.27
C LYS A 103 16.39 12.87 4.68
N ASP A 104 15.81 12.24 5.70
CA ASP A 104 16.03 12.60 7.10
C ASP A 104 17.47 12.25 7.58
N HIS A 105 18.16 11.34 6.88
CA HIS A 105 19.56 10.95 7.14
C HIS A 105 20.55 11.52 6.11
N GLU A 106 20.14 12.53 5.33
CA GLU A 106 20.99 13.19 4.31
C GLU A 106 21.66 12.22 3.32
N GLY A 107 21.11 11.01 3.15
CA GLY A 107 21.62 9.97 2.27
C GLY A 107 22.82 9.18 2.82
N PHE A 108 23.27 9.44 4.04
CA PHE A 108 24.39 8.72 4.66
C PHE A 108 23.92 7.43 5.33
N PHE A 109 24.41 6.28 4.86
CA PHE A 109 24.11 4.97 5.42
C PHE A 109 25.35 4.09 5.45
N GLU A 110 25.46 3.27 6.48
CA GLU A 110 26.48 2.24 6.53
C GLU A 110 26.20 1.13 5.50
N ASN A 111 27.25 0.60 4.88
CA ASN A 111 27.12 -0.52 3.93
C ASN A 111 26.32 -1.70 4.49
N ARG A 112 26.48 -1.98 5.79
CA ARG A 112 25.76 -3.05 6.48
C ARG A 112 24.24 -2.80 6.47
N GLU A 113 23.81 -1.57 6.68
CA GLU A 113 22.38 -1.21 6.62
C GLU A 113 21.83 -1.34 5.20
N ILE A 114 22.57 -0.83 4.21
CA ILE A 114 22.17 -0.94 2.81
C ILE A 114 21.97 -2.40 2.42
N ILE A 115 22.93 -3.28 2.75
CA ILE A 115 22.86 -4.71 2.46
C ILE A 115 21.67 -5.35 3.19
N ARG A 116 21.42 -4.99 4.46
CA ARG A 116 20.29 -5.51 5.24
C ARG A 116 18.95 -5.17 4.60
N VAL A 117 18.78 -3.91 4.19
CA VAL A 117 17.56 -3.45 3.52
C VAL A 117 17.37 -4.14 2.17
N ALA A 118 18.43 -4.17 1.35
CA ALA A 118 18.39 -4.81 0.03
C ALA A 118 18.04 -6.31 0.12
N LYS A 119 18.58 -7.04 1.08
CA LYS A 119 18.25 -8.45 1.31
C LYS A 119 16.77 -8.66 1.67
N GLN A 120 16.19 -7.80 2.49
CA GLN A 120 14.77 -7.90 2.85
C GLN A 120 13.86 -7.64 1.65
N ILE A 121 14.18 -6.61 0.82
CA ILE A 121 13.46 -6.34 -0.43
C ILE A 121 13.59 -7.52 -1.40
N ALA A 122 14.79 -8.05 -1.60
CA ALA A 122 15.02 -9.17 -2.51
C ALA A 122 14.19 -10.42 -2.11
N ARG A 123 14.14 -10.76 -0.81
CA ARG A 123 13.32 -11.87 -0.30
C ARG A 123 11.82 -11.63 -0.50
N ALA A 124 11.35 -10.40 -0.31
CA ALA A 124 9.97 -10.03 -0.60
C ALA A 124 9.62 -10.25 -2.08
N LEU A 125 10.51 -9.82 -2.98
CA LEU A 125 10.34 -9.99 -4.42
C LEU A 125 10.43 -11.47 -4.84
N GLU A 126 11.34 -12.24 -4.27
CA GLU A 126 11.44 -13.68 -4.48
C GLU A 126 10.12 -14.39 -4.13
N ASN A 127 9.54 -14.08 -2.96
CA ASN A 127 8.24 -14.61 -2.55
C ASN A 127 7.12 -14.23 -3.55
N ALA A 128 7.07 -12.96 -3.96
CA ALA A 128 6.07 -12.51 -4.93
C ALA A 128 6.24 -13.20 -6.30
N HIS A 129 7.47 -13.33 -6.79
CA HIS A 129 7.76 -13.98 -8.08
C HIS A 129 7.43 -15.49 -8.03
N ALA A 130 7.69 -16.16 -6.92
CA ALA A 130 7.28 -17.56 -6.73
C ALA A 130 5.74 -17.75 -6.80
N ASN A 131 4.98 -16.70 -6.48
CA ASN A 131 3.52 -16.63 -6.63
C ASN A 131 3.07 -15.98 -7.95
N HIS A 132 3.96 -15.86 -8.95
CA HIS A 132 3.69 -15.26 -10.26
C HIS A 132 3.23 -13.78 -10.21
N ILE A 133 3.59 -13.06 -9.15
CA ILE A 133 3.27 -11.64 -8.96
C ILE A 133 4.53 -10.81 -9.13
N VAL A 134 4.50 -9.84 -10.05
CA VAL A 134 5.58 -8.90 -10.30
C VAL A 134 5.17 -7.53 -9.77
N HIS A 135 6.04 -6.88 -9.00
CA HIS A 135 5.74 -5.58 -8.38
C HIS A 135 5.61 -4.42 -9.38
N ARG A 136 6.52 -4.30 -10.33
CA ARG A 136 6.57 -3.33 -11.44
C ARG A 136 6.82 -1.86 -11.08
N ASP A 137 6.84 -1.50 -9.79
CA ASP A 137 7.07 -0.11 -9.34
C ASP A 137 7.90 -0.08 -8.05
N ILE A 138 9.03 -0.81 -8.01
CA ILE A 138 9.94 -0.75 -6.87
C ILE A 138 10.66 0.60 -6.84
N LYS A 139 10.38 1.35 -5.78
CA LYS A 139 11.00 2.66 -5.50
C LYS A 139 10.95 2.98 -4.00
N PRO A 140 11.78 3.92 -3.51
CA PRO A 140 11.84 4.24 -2.07
C PRO A 140 10.51 4.71 -1.45
N HIS A 141 9.55 5.15 -2.25
CA HIS A 141 8.21 5.51 -1.78
C HIS A 141 7.39 4.28 -1.36
N ASN A 142 7.60 3.14 -2.03
CA ASN A 142 6.87 1.90 -1.82
C ASN A 142 7.60 0.95 -0.85
N ILE A 143 8.63 1.45 -0.16
CA ILE A 143 9.35 0.73 0.89
C ILE A 143 9.07 1.43 2.22
N LEU A 144 8.45 0.73 3.16
CA LEU A 144 8.14 1.22 4.49
C LEU A 144 9.18 0.71 5.49
N MET A 145 9.53 1.56 6.46
CA MET A 145 10.49 1.25 7.51
C MET A 145 9.74 1.13 8.83
N GLY A 146 9.62 -0.07 9.37
CA GLY A 146 9.04 -0.28 10.69
C GLY A 146 9.94 0.25 11.82
N ALA A 147 9.35 0.56 12.97
CA ALA A 147 10.07 1.07 14.13
C ALA A 147 11.12 0.07 14.68
N ASP A 148 10.91 -1.22 14.44
CA ASP A 148 11.82 -2.33 14.77
C ASP A 148 12.95 -2.53 13.74
N GLY A 149 13.03 -1.66 12.72
CA GLY A 149 13.95 -1.80 11.60
C GLY A 149 13.51 -2.82 10.55
N ALA A 150 12.29 -3.36 10.63
CA ALA A 150 11.72 -4.18 9.58
C ALA A 150 11.53 -3.36 8.31
N VAL A 151 11.74 -4.00 7.16
CA VAL A 151 11.52 -3.40 5.85
C VAL A 151 10.31 -4.08 5.22
N LYS A 152 9.34 -3.30 4.76
CA LYS A 152 8.13 -3.82 4.13
C LYS A 152 7.91 -3.18 2.77
N VAL A 153 7.76 -4.02 1.76
CA VAL A 153 7.39 -3.61 0.40
C VAL A 153 5.88 -3.46 0.31
N ALA A 154 5.43 -2.30 -0.12
CA ALA A 154 4.02 -1.95 -0.29
C ALA A 154 3.65 -1.83 -1.78
N ASP A 155 2.36 -1.80 -2.09
CA ASP A 155 1.81 -1.49 -3.41
C ASP A 155 2.19 -2.46 -4.54
N PHE A 156 2.14 -3.77 -4.28
CA PHE A 156 2.31 -4.79 -5.32
C PHE A 156 1.23 -4.66 -6.42
N GLY A 157 1.68 -4.47 -7.65
CA GLY A 157 0.84 -4.57 -8.86
C GLY A 157 -0.14 -3.42 -9.12
N ILE A 158 -0.51 -2.63 -8.12
CA ILE A 158 -1.58 -1.61 -8.20
C ILE A 158 -1.26 -0.46 -9.17
N ALA A 159 0.02 -0.23 -9.49
CA ALA A 159 0.46 0.88 -10.37
C ALA A 159 0.17 0.66 -11.86
N ARG A 160 -0.09 -0.57 -12.33
CA ARG A 160 -0.27 -0.85 -13.77
C ARG A 160 -1.62 -0.40 -14.34
N ALA A 161 -2.60 -0.12 -13.49
CA ALA A 161 -3.89 0.40 -13.96
C ALA A 161 -3.76 1.74 -14.71
N ILE A 162 -2.73 2.55 -14.37
CA ILE A 162 -2.52 3.89 -14.93
C ILE A 162 -1.80 3.87 -16.28
N THR A 163 -0.81 2.97 -16.48
CA THR A 163 0.08 3.04 -17.64
C THR A 163 -0.62 2.65 -18.95
N SER A 164 -1.73 1.91 -18.90
CA SER A 164 -2.49 1.52 -20.08
C SER A 164 -3.40 2.62 -20.60
N ALA A 165 -3.80 3.58 -19.76
CA ALA A 165 -4.65 4.71 -20.15
C ALA A 165 -3.87 5.92 -20.71
N THR A 166 -2.54 6.00 -20.50
CA THR A 166 -1.71 7.16 -20.86
C THR A 166 -0.93 6.97 -22.16
N ILE A 167 -1.02 5.81 -22.83
CA ILE A 167 -0.30 5.51 -24.09
C ILE A 167 -1.21 5.61 -25.34
N ILE A 168 -2.31 6.32 -25.26
CA ILE A 168 -3.10 6.67 -26.43
C ILE A 168 -3.24 8.20 -26.48
N ASN A 169 -2.16 8.86 -26.89
CA ASN A 169 -2.17 10.13 -27.64
C ASN A 169 -0.82 10.32 -28.32
#